data_f46a26e8c1d527e375c5c03f8b80b799
#
_entry.id   f46a26e8c1d527e375c5c03f8b80b799
#
_cell.length_a   1.000
_cell.length_b   1.000
_cell.length_c   1.000
_cell.angle_alpha   90.00
_cell.angle_beta   90.00
_cell.angle_gamma   90.00
#
_symmetry.space_group_name_H-M   'P 1'
#
loop_
_entity.id
_entity.type
_entity.pdbx_description
1 polymer ?
#
loop_
_entity_poly.entity_id
_entity_poly.type
_entity_poly.pdbx_seq_one_letter_code
_entity_poly.pdbx_strand_id
1 'polypeptide(L)'
;MDHSRRENDAEHSWHIAVMAMLFEEYAKEKVDVGRVARMCVVHDLVEIYAGDTFAYDVKGNEDKEAREAEAADRLFGQIPVEQGKMIRELWEEFDAMETADAKYAACLDRLQPFLHNTLTGGHTWVESGTKRPSVEKRMAIVKEFMPEVYGWVEANLDRAVEEGWLG
;
A
#
# COMPACT_ATOMS: atom_id res chain seq x y z
N MET A 1 18.81 2.23 4.67
CA MET A 1 18.52 1.17 3.67
C MET A 1 19.80 0.92 2.90
N ASP A 2 20.22 -0.33 2.85
CA ASP A 2 21.53 -0.71 2.34
C ASP A 2 21.46 -1.68 1.13
N HIS A 3 20.25 -1.89 0.59
CA HIS A 3 19.97 -2.82 -0.51
C HIS A 3 20.34 -4.29 -0.24
N SER A 4 20.58 -4.68 1.02
CA SER A 4 20.99 -6.05 1.37
C SER A 4 19.91 -7.10 1.14
N ARG A 5 18.63 -6.69 1.21
CA ARG A 5 17.46 -7.52 0.94
C ARG A 5 16.21 -6.69 0.64
N ARG A 6 15.20 -7.33 0.08
CA ARG A 6 13.85 -6.75 -0.05
C ARG A 6 13.13 -6.79 1.30
N GLU A 7 12.25 -5.84 1.52
CA GLU A 7 11.28 -5.84 2.60
C GLU A 7 10.31 -7.02 2.40
N ASN A 8 9.80 -7.57 3.49
CA ASN A 8 8.72 -8.56 3.46
C ASN A 8 7.41 -7.96 3.97
N ASP A 9 6.29 -8.66 3.73
CA ASP A 9 4.94 -8.19 4.04
C ASP A 9 4.75 -7.84 5.52
N ALA A 10 5.37 -8.58 6.43
CA ALA A 10 5.28 -8.31 7.87
C ALA A 10 5.99 -7.00 8.26
N GLU A 11 7.14 -6.70 7.64
CA GLU A 11 7.88 -5.45 7.86
C GLU A 11 7.12 -4.28 7.24
N HIS A 12 6.58 -4.46 6.04
CA HIS A 12 5.73 -3.48 5.36
C HIS A 12 4.48 -3.17 6.20
N SER A 13 3.72 -4.18 6.57
CA SER A 13 2.50 -4.05 7.38
C SER A 13 2.75 -3.37 8.72
N TRP A 14 3.85 -3.75 9.42
CA TRP A 14 4.24 -3.09 10.66
C TRP A 14 4.58 -1.62 10.43
N HIS A 15 5.34 -1.32 9.37
CA HIS A 15 5.77 0.06 9.07
C HIS A 15 4.55 0.96 8.78
N ILE A 16 3.62 0.52 7.92
CA ILE A 16 2.43 1.32 7.61
C ILE A 16 1.46 1.43 8.81
N ALA A 17 1.40 0.43 9.69
CA ALA A 17 0.63 0.53 10.93
C ALA A 17 1.22 1.58 11.89
N VAL A 18 2.55 1.72 11.95
CA VAL A 18 3.21 2.80 12.70
C VAL A 18 2.95 4.16 12.02
N MET A 19 3.04 4.22 10.69
CA MET A 19 2.71 5.45 9.94
C MET A 19 1.27 5.89 10.19
N ALA A 20 0.31 4.97 10.38
CA ALA A 20 -1.07 5.31 10.69
C ALA A 20 -1.21 6.13 11.99
N MET A 21 -0.39 5.83 12.98
CA MET A 21 -0.36 6.57 14.25
C MET A 21 0.33 7.94 14.14
N LEU A 22 1.27 8.08 13.20
CA LEU A 22 2.08 9.28 13.08
C LEU A 22 1.51 10.31 12.10
N PHE A 23 0.73 9.88 11.11
CA PHE A 23 0.22 10.74 10.04
C PHE A 23 -1.28 11.02 10.11
N GLU A 24 -1.95 10.68 11.23
CA GLU A 24 -3.38 10.94 11.43
C GLU A 24 -3.79 12.39 11.14
N GLU A 25 -2.96 13.34 11.56
CA GLU A 25 -3.22 14.77 11.37
C GLU A 25 -3.32 15.21 9.89
N TYR A 26 -2.76 14.43 8.97
CA TYR A 26 -2.79 14.70 7.52
C TYR A 26 -3.99 14.06 6.81
N ALA A 27 -4.80 13.26 7.50
CA ALA A 27 -6.02 12.70 6.93
C ALA A 27 -7.07 13.80 6.75
N LYS A 28 -7.66 13.88 5.55
CA LYS A 28 -8.69 14.87 5.19
C LYS A 28 -9.96 14.74 6.03
N GLU A 29 -10.26 13.54 6.47
CA GLU A 29 -11.43 13.19 7.26
C GLU A 29 -11.01 12.50 8.55
N LYS A 30 -11.89 12.54 9.56
CA LYS A 30 -11.63 11.83 10.82
C LYS A 30 -11.59 10.32 10.58
N VAL A 31 -10.57 9.66 11.12
CA VAL A 31 -10.33 8.22 11.02
C VAL A 31 -10.25 7.55 12.40
N ASP A 32 -10.54 6.26 12.47
CA ASP A 32 -10.22 5.41 13.61
C ASP A 32 -8.84 4.78 13.41
N VAL A 33 -7.80 5.42 13.95
CA VAL A 33 -6.40 4.96 13.83
C VAL A 33 -6.21 3.52 14.30
N GLY A 34 -6.95 3.09 15.34
CA GLY A 34 -6.90 1.71 15.81
C GLY A 34 -7.47 0.72 14.80
N ARG A 35 -8.51 1.11 14.06
CA ARG A 35 -9.07 0.32 12.96
C ARG A 35 -8.14 0.33 11.76
N VAL A 36 -7.62 1.50 11.37
CA VAL A 36 -6.64 1.66 10.27
C VAL A 36 -5.40 0.80 10.52
N ALA A 37 -4.83 0.83 11.71
CA ALA A 37 -3.67 0.00 12.03
C ALA A 37 -3.98 -1.50 11.88
N ARG A 38 -5.18 -1.96 12.27
CA ARG A 38 -5.61 -3.35 12.03
C ARG A 38 -5.73 -3.67 10.55
N MET A 39 -6.28 -2.76 9.73
CA MET A 39 -6.32 -2.92 8.27
C MET A 39 -4.91 -3.05 7.70
N CYS A 40 -3.99 -2.15 8.09
CA CYS A 40 -2.59 -2.19 7.67
C CYS A 40 -1.89 -3.51 8.02
N VAL A 41 -2.22 -4.13 9.15
CA VAL A 41 -1.63 -5.42 9.55
C VAL A 41 -2.18 -6.60 8.74
N VAL A 42 -3.40 -6.51 8.23
CA VAL A 42 -4.08 -7.66 7.60
C VAL A 42 -4.18 -7.58 6.08
N HIS A 43 -3.92 -6.42 5.46
CA HIS A 43 -4.21 -6.18 4.04
C HIS A 43 -3.48 -7.12 3.08
N ASP A 44 -2.23 -7.48 3.38
CA ASP A 44 -1.40 -8.38 2.57
C ASP A 44 -1.46 -9.85 3.00
N LEU A 45 -2.25 -10.21 4.03
CA LEU A 45 -2.32 -11.60 4.50
C LEU A 45 -2.74 -12.60 3.40
N VAL A 46 -3.56 -12.17 2.45
CA VAL A 46 -4.02 -13.01 1.34
C VAL A 46 -2.87 -13.37 0.40
N GLU A 47 -1.82 -12.56 0.34
CA GLU A 47 -0.64 -12.78 -0.50
C GLU A 47 0.17 -14.02 -0.09
N ILE A 48 -0.01 -14.53 1.14
CA ILE A 48 0.54 -15.83 1.57
C ILE A 48 0.16 -16.96 0.59
N TYR A 49 -1.02 -16.88 -0.03
CA TYR A 49 -1.49 -17.87 -1.00
C TYR A 49 -1.62 -17.31 -2.41
N ALA A 50 -1.97 -16.04 -2.57
CA ALA A 50 -2.10 -15.39 -3.87
C ALA A 50 -0.73 -15.05 -4.49
N GLY A 51 0.28 -14.80 -3.64
CA GLY A 51 1.57 -14.23 -4.04
C GLY A 51 1.50 -12.72 -4.22
N ASP A 52 2.58 -12.01 -3.83
CA ASP A 52 2.71 -10.58 -4.08
C ASP A 52 2.73 -10.29 -5.59
N THR A 53 2.02 -9.23 -5.97
CA THR A 53 1.98 -8.75 -7.36
C THR A 53 2.48 -7.32 -7.41
N PHE A 54 3.61 -7.11 -8.12
CA PHE A 54 4.19 -5.79 -8.25
C PHE A 54 3.17 -4.79 -8.82
N ALA A 55 3.01 -3.67 -8.14
CA ALA A 55 1.94 -2.69 -8.41
C ALA A 55 1.92 -2.15 -9.85
N TYR A 56 3.06 -2.15 -10.54
CA TYR A 56 3.20 -1.68 -11.93
C TYR A 56 3.27 -2.81 -12.96
N ASP A 57 3.11 -4.07 -12.55
CA ASP A 57 3.02 -5.21 -13.46
C ASP A 57 1.58 -5.34 -14.00
N VAL A 58 1.35 -4.77 -15.19
CA VAL A 58 0.03 -4.77 -15.83
C VAL A 58 -0.49 -6.20 -16.04
N LYS A 59 0.38 -7.14 -16.46
CA LYS A 59 -0.02 -8.51 -16.76
C LYS A 59 -0.30 -9.31 -15.48
N GLY A 60 0.52 -9.14 -14.45
CA GLY A 60 0.33 -9.80 -13.16
C GLY A 60 -0.93 -9.33 -12.42
N ASN A 61 -1.42 -8.12 -12.74
CA ASN A 61 -2.64 -7.59 -12.14
C ASN A 61 -3.94 -8.02 -12.86
N GLU A 62 -3.89 -8.72 -14.02
CA GLU A 62 -5.09 -9.11 -14.76
C GLU A 62 -5.98 -10.13 -14.00
N ASP A 63 -5.38 -11.02 -13.21
CA ASP A 63 -6.07 -12.05 -12.44
C ASP A 63 -5.93 -11.88 -10.92
N LYS A 64 -5.34 -10.76 -10.48
CA LYS A 64 -5.03 -10.50 -9.06
C LYS A 64 -6.27 -10.64 -8.18
N GLU A 65 -7.37 -9.99 -8.52
CA GLU A 65 -8.63 -10.03 -7.76
C GLU A 65 -9.14 -11.45 -7.55
N ALA A 66 -9.13 -12.29 -8.60
CA ALA A 66 -9.58 -13.67 -8.51
C ALA A 66 -8.65 -14.53 -7.62
N ARG A 67 -7.32 -14.34 -7.73
CA ARG A 67 -6.34 -15.05 -6.89
C ARG A 67 -6.47 -14.67 -5.43
N GLU A 68 -6.65 -13.39 -5.14
CA GLU A 68 -6.82 -12.89 -3.78
C GLU A 68 -8.14 -13.33 -3.15
N ALA A 69 -9.23 -13.37 -3.91
CA ALA A 69 -10.52 -13.91 -3.43
C ALA A 69 -10.40 -15.38 -3.03
N GLU A 70 -9.76 -16.22 -3.87
CA GLU A 70 -9.52 -17.64 -3.55
C GLU A 70 -8.59 -17.79 -2.32
N ALA A 71 -7.55 -16.96 -2.24
CA ALA A 71 -6.63 -16.94 -1.11
C ALA A 71 -7.33 -16.53 0.19
N ALA A 72 -8.23 -15.55 0.14
CA ALA A 72 -9.04 -15.10 1.28
C ALA A 72 -9.97 -16.23 1.79
N ASP A 73 -10.66 -16.92 0.90
CA ASP A 73 -11.51 -18.06 1.25
C ASP A 73 -10.71 -19.16 1.96
N ARG A 74 -9.54 -19.46 1.43
CA ARG A 74 -8.64 -20.47 2.01
C ARG A 74 -8.06 -20.05 3.33
N LEU A 75 -7.55 -18.81 3.45
CA LEU A 75 -6.84 -18.32 4.63
C LEU A 75 -7.79 -18.13 5.82
N PHE A 76 -8.86 -17.38 5.60
CA PHE A 76 -9.80 -17.03 6.67
C PHE A 76 -10.68 -18.21 7.08
N GLY A 77 -10.82 -19.23 6.22
CA GLY A 77 -11.46 -20.51 6.57
C GLY A 77 -10.65 -21.42 7.50
N GLN A 78 -9.36 -21.14 7.74
CA GLN A 78 -8.50 -21.95 8.64
C GLN A 78 -8.58 -21.53 10.10
N ILE A 79 -9.19 -20.41 10.40
CA ILE A 79 -9.32 -19.88 11.77
C ILE A 79 -10.78 -19.92 12.24
N PRO A 80 -11.07 -19.81 13.55
CA PRO A 80 -12.45 -19.84 14.04
C PRO A 80 -13.34 -18.83 13.31
N VAL A 81 -14.56 -19.26 12.97
CA VAL A 81 -15.49 -18.56 12.07
C VAL A 81 -15.61 -17.06 12.37
N GLU A 82 -15.83 -16.69 13.63
CA GLU A 82 -16.02 -15.29 14.02
C GLU A 82 -14.73 -14.46 13.82
N GLN A 83 -13.56 -15.06 14.09
CA GLN A 83 -12.27 -14.40 13.86
C GLN A 83 -11.98 -14.26 12.38
N GLY A 84 -12.23 -15.31 11.58
CA GLY A 84 -12.06 -15.29 10.13
C GLY A 84 -12.93 -14.23 9.48
N LYS A 85 -14.19 -14.12 9.90
CA LYS A 85 -15.10 -13.10 9.43
C LYS A 85 -14.61 -11.69 9.74
N MET A 86 -14.18 -11.45 11.00
CA MET A 86 -13.68 -10.14 11.42
C MET A 86 -12.45 -9.68 10.62
N ILE A 87 -11.49 -10.59 10.36
CA ILE A 87 -10.27 -10.25 9.61
C ILE A 87 -10.62 -10.04 8.13
N ARG A 88 -11.48 -10.88 7.58
CA ARG A 88 -11.98 -10.75 6.20
C ARG A 88 -12.66 -9.41 5.97
N GLU A 89 -13.55 -8.98 6.87
CA GLU A 89 -14.22 -7.67 6.77
C GLU A 89 -13.23 -6.50 6.76
N LEU A 90 -12.14 -6.58 7.52
CA LEU A 90 -11.09 -5.55 7.48
C LEU A 90 -10.33 -5.55 6.15
N TRP A 91 -10.04 -6.73 5.60
CA TRP A 91 -9.37 -6.87 4.31
C TRP A 91 -10.26 -6.37 3.16
N GLU A 92 -11.52 -6.80 3.12
CA GLU A 92 -12.49 -6.37 2.10
C GLU A 92 -12.74 -4.85 2.14
N GLU A 93 -12.81 -4.26 3.35
CA GLU A 93 -12.95 -2.81 3.51
C GLU A 93 -11.72 -2.06 3.01
N PHE A 94 -10.51 -2.58 3.30
CA PHE A 94 -9.26 -2.00 2.79
C PHE A 94 -9.24 -2.01 1.26
N ASP A 95 -9.56 -3.14 0.65
CA ASP A 95 -9.55 -3.29 -0.81
C ASP A 95 -10.59 -2.40 -1.51
N ALA A 96 -11.79 -2.29 -0.93
CA ALA A 96 -12.85 -1.44 -1.47
C ALA A 96 -12.51 0.07 -1.47
N MET A 97 -11.67 0.54 -0.54
CA MET A 97 -11.28 1.95 -0.40
C MET A 97 -12.46 2.95 -0.38
N GLU A 98 -13.60 2.55 0.19
CA GLU A 98 -14.79 3.39 0.23
C GLU A 98 -14.87 4.24 1.50
N THR A 99 -14.47 3.69 2.65
CA THR A 99 -14.50 4.38 3.94
C THR A 99 -13.30 5.30 4.12
N ALA A 100 -13.41 6.29 5.03
CA ALA A 100 -12.30 7.17 5.38
C ALA A 100 -11.10 6.37 5.92
N ASP A 101 -11.37 5.36 6.77
CA ASP A 101 -10.35 4.48 7.33
C ASP A 101 -9.59 3.70 6.24
N ALA A 102 -10.34 3.11 5.28
CA ALA A 102 -9.75 2.37 4.17
C ALA A 102 -8.95 3.27 3.21
N LYS A 103 -9.46 4.46 2.89
CA LYS A 103 -8.73 5.45 2.08
C LYS A 103 -7.44 5.88 2.75
N TYR A 104 -7.46 6.11 4.06
CA TYR A 104 -6.27 6.46 4.82
C TYR A 104 -5.26 5.31 4.84
N ALA A 105 -5.70 4.09 5.14
CA ALA A 105 -4.85 2.90 5.08
C ALA A 105 -4.20 2.73 3.70
N ALA A 106 -4.99 2.86 2.62
CA ALA A 106 -4.50 2.79 1.25
C ALA A 106 -3.52 3.92 0.89
N CYS A 107 -3.64 5.13 1.47
CA CYS A 107 -2.63 6.17 1.33
C CYS A 107 -1.30 5.74 1.93
N LEU A 108 -1.30 5.16 3.12
CA LEU A 108 -0.08 4.73 3.83
C LEU A 108 0.60 3.57 3.11
N ASP A 109 -0.17 2.60 2.62
CA ASP A 109 0.32 1.51 1.79
C ASP A 109 1.08 2.01 0.55
N ARG A 110 0.60 3.06 -0.08
CA ARG A 110 1.25 3.65 -1.25
C ARG A 110 2.40 4.58 -0.92
N LEU A 111 2.31 5.31 0.19
CA LEU A 111 3.35 6.25 0.64
C LEU A 111 4.61 5.53 1.09
N GLN A 112 4.51 4.38 1.75
CA GLN A 112 5.66 3.68 2.30
C GLN A 112 6.64 3.21 1.21
N PRO A 113 6.25 2.47 0.15
CA PRO A 113 7.17 2.10 -0.91
C PRO A 113 7.62 3.30 -1.76
N PHE A 114 6.79 4.35 -1.86
CA PHE A 114 7.20 5.61 -2.48
C PHE A 114 8.36 6.24 -1.69
N LEU A 115 8.23 6.34 -0.35
CA LEU A 115 9.30 6.82 0.54
C LEU A 115 10.57 5.97 0.38
N HIS A 116 10.45 4.64 0.31
CA HIS A 116 11.58 3.75 0.10
C HIS A 116 12.32 4.07 -1.21
N ASN A 117 11.60 4.28 -2.30
CA ASN A 117 12.20 4.66 -3.57
C ASN A 117 12.93 6.01 -3.49
N THR A 118 12.36 7.02 -2.81
CA THR A 118 13.04 8.32 -2.65
C THR A 118 14.35 8.23 -1.85
N LEU A 119 14.45 7.28 -0.92
CA LEU A 119 15.63 7.05 -0.08
C LEU A 119 16.67 6.13 -0.71
N THR A 120 16.30 5.38 -1.74
CA THR A 120 17.14 4.38 -2.39
C THR A 120 17.50 4.72 -3.83
N GLY A 121 17.37 5.99 -4.24
CA GLY A 121 17.68 6.42 -5.61
C GLY A 121 16.74 5.79 -6.66
N GLY A 122 15.47 5.60 -6.32
CA GLY A 122 14.49 5.01 -7.22
C GLY A 122 14.71 3.54 -7.53
N HIS A 123 15.35 2.78 -6.63
CA HIS A 123 15.81 1.42 -6.90
C HIS A 123 14.81 0.55 -7.66
N THR A 124 13.59 0.39 -7.14
CA THR A 124 12.57 -0.46 -7.79
C THR A 124 11.99 0.17 -9.05
N TRP A 125 11.93 1.50 -9.13
CA TRP A 125 11.47 2.20 -10.34
C TRP A 125 12.45 2.03 -11.49
N VAL A 126 13.76 2.15 -11.22
CA VAL A 126 14.82 1.95 -12.21
C VAL A 126 14.85 0.49 -12.67
N GLU A 127 14.82 -0.47 -11.72
CA GLU A 127 14.84 -1.91 -12.02
C GLU A 127 13.66 -2.32 -12.92
N SER A 128 12.46 -1.79 -12.67
CA SER A 128 11.24 -2.10 -13.41
C SER A 128 10.97 -1.22 -14.64
N GLY A 129 11.74 -0.16 -14.83
CA GLY A 129 11.49 0.83 -15.88
C GLY A 129 10.17 1.60 -15.68
N THR A 130 9.74 1.78 -14.42
CA THR A 130 8.51 2.49 -14.07
C THR A 130 8.53 3.92 -14.58
N LYS A 131 7.37 4.39 -15.05
CA LYS A 131 7.20 5.74 -15.60
C LYS A 131 6.44 6.63 -14.63
N ARG A 132 6.77 7.94 -14.62
CA ARG A 132 6.11 8.96 -13.79
C ARG A 132 4.57 8.86 -13.82
N PRO A 133 3.89 8.79 -14.98
CA PRO A 133 2.42 8.73 -15.00
C PRO A 133 1.83 7.52 -14.24
N SER A 134 2.55 6.39 -14.21
CA SER A 134 2.11 5.21 -13.46
C SER A 134 2.19 5.45 -11.95
N VAL A 135 3.24 6.12 -11.49
CA VAL A 135 3.38 6.48 -10.07
C VAL A 135 2.35 7.53 -9.68
N GLU A 136 2.14 8.57 -10.49
CA GLU A 136 1.10 9.58 -10.26
C GLU A 136 -0.29 8.97 -10.15
N LYS A 137 -0.62 8.02 -11.04
CA LYS A 137 -1.90 7.28 -10.98
C LYS A 137 -2.04 6.52 -9.66
N ARG A 138 -0.99 5.84 -9.20
CA ARG A 138 -1.01 5.12 -7.91
C ARG A 138 -1.16 6.07 -6.74
N MET A 139 -0.54 7.25 -6.79
CA MET A 139 -0.59 8.26 -5.73
C MET A 139 -1.85 9.15 -5.76
N ALA A 140 -2.78 8.92 -6.68
CA ALA A 140 -4.00 9.74 -6.81
C ALA A 140 -4.85 9.77 -5.53
N ILE A 141 -4.95 8.64 -4.80
CA ILE A 141 -5.66 8.59 -3.52
C ILE A 141 -4.97 9.46 -2.44
N VAL A 142 -3.64 9.53 -2.45
CA VAL A 142 -2.88 10.38 -1.53
C VAL A 142 -3.16 11.85 -1.83
N LYS A 143 -3.25 12.22 -3.11
CA LYS A 143 -3.64 13.57 -3.54
C LYS A 143 -5.05 13.94 -3.06
N GLU A 144 -5.98 12.99 -3.12
CA GLU A 144 -7.37 13.20 -2.73
C GLU A 144 -7.53 13.28 -1.20
N PHE A 145 -6.90 12.35 -0.46
CA PHE A 145 -7.20 12.12 0.95
C PHE A 145 -6.15 12.68 1.92
N MET A 146 -4.90 12.88 1.45
CA MET A 146 -3.79 13.49 2.23
C MET A 146 -3.12 14.62 1.41
N PRO A 147 -3.85 15.69 1.04
CA PRO A 147 -3.35 16.70 0.10
C PRO A 147 -2.11 17.45 0.61
N GLU A 148 -1.94 17.63 1.91
CA GLU A 148 -0.74 18.26 2.48
C GLU A 148 0.51 17.40 2.26
N VAL A 149 0.40 16.08 2.41
CA VAL A 149 1.49 15.12 2.14
C VAL A 149 1.79 15.04 0.64
N TYR A 150 0.77 15.24 -0.19
CA TYR A 150 0.94 15.15 -1.65
C TYR A 150 1.90 16.20 -2.21
N GLY A 151 2.01 17.37 -1.59
CA GLY A 151 3.03 18.35 -1.98
C GLY A 151 4.46 17.81 -1.86
N TRP A 152 4.75 17.03 -0.83
CA TRP A 152 6.02 16.31 -0.68
C TRP A 152 6.18 15.21 -1.75
N VAL A 153 5.11 14.48 -2.05
CA VAL A 153 5.11 13.46 -3.13
C VAL A 153 5.45 14.10 -4.47
N GLU A 154 4.81 15.20 -4.83
CA GLU A 154 5.02 15.92 -6.10
C GLU A 154 6.48 16.39 -6.25
N ALA A 155 7.03 17.01 -5.20
CA ALA A 155 8.43 17.45 -5.19
C ALA A 155 9.42 16.27 -5.38
N ASN A 156 9.12 15.10 -4.81
CA ASN A 156 9.96 13.92 -4.98
C ASN A 156 9.75 13.22 -6.33
N LEU A 157 8.59 13.35 -6.96
CA LEU A 157 8.38 12.91 -8.34
C LEU A 157 9.21 13.75 -9.31
N ASP A 158 9.21 15.08 -9.14
CA ASP A 158 10.03 15.98 -9.94
C ASP A 158 11.51 15.65 -9.82
N ARG A 159 12.00 15.49 -8.59
CA ARG A 159 13.37 15.05 -8.32
C ARG A 159 13.67 13.70 -8.96
N ALA A 160 12.76 12.73 -8.87
CA ALA A 160 12.98 11.40 -9.44
C ALA A 160 13.12 11.41 -10.97
N VAL A 161 12.45 12.34 -11.65
CA VAL A 161 12.62 12.56 -13.09
C VAL A 161 13.94 13.25 -13.39
N GLU A 162 14.29 14.31 -12.63
CA GLU A 162 15.58 15.04 -12.79
C GLU A 162 16.79 14.12 -12.59
N GLU A 163 16.71 13.21 -11.61
CA GLU A 163 17.78 12.24 -11.32
C GLU A 163 17.75 11.00 -12.24
N GLY A 164 16.75 10.90 -13.13
CA GLY A 164 16.62 9.78 -14.07
C GLY A 164 16.14 8.46 -13.44
N TRP A 165 15.51 8.51 -12.26
CA TRP A 165 14.93 7.34 -11.60
C TRP A 165 13.57 6.95 -12.19
N LEU A 166 12.85 7.95 -12.72
CA LEU A 166 11.58 7.79 -13.44
C LEU A 166 11.73 8.33 -14.87
N GLY A 167 11.13 7.62 -15.81
CA GLY A 167 11.07 8.06 -17.21
C GLY A 167 9.79 8.82 -17.56
#